data_896d8e5020c9d96369443c493768cdcf
#
_entry.id   896d8e5020c9d96369443c493768cdcf
#
_cell.length_a   1.000
_cell.length_b   1.000
_cell.length_c   1.000
_cell.angle_alpha   90.00
_cell.angle_beta   90.00
_cell.angle_gamma   90.00
#
_symmetry.space_group_name_H-M   'P 1'
#
loop_
_entity.id
_entity.type
_entity.pdbx_description
1 polymer ?
#
loop_
_entity_poly.entity_id
_entity_poly.type
_entity_poly.pdbx_seq_one_letter_code
_entity_poly.pdbx_strand_id
1 'polypeptide(L)'
;TIEFDDFIDHMSHHHSAFSKGVIQGVLTDMLSCLQELVLDGKSVRIGELGLFSIGMVTKPADTAKEFTAQNVTGVHLNLRNTKAWSNAELRKMCRMEELNEYNRGGAGEPTDPITPDTPSEGDDSGEGNL
;
A
#
# COMPACT_ATOMS: atom_id res chain seq x y z
N THR A 1 7.12 -10.09 0.31
CA THR A 1 8.04 -8.93 0.48
C THR A 1 9.45 -9.36 0.11
N ILE A 2 10.17 -8.52 -0.61
CA ILE A 2 11.60 -8.72 -0.88
C ILE A 2 12.35 -8.03 0.23
N GLU A 3 13.20 -8.78 0.93
CA GLU A 3 14.00 -8.24 2.02
C GLU A 3 15.22 -7.47 1.50
N PHE A 4 15.86 -6.70 2.38
CA PHE A 4 16.97 -5.83 1.99
C PHE A 4 18.14 -6.58 1.36
N ASP A 5 18.49 -7.73 1.90
CA ASP A 5 19.57 -8.57 1.37
C ASP A 5 19.25 -9.14 -0.01
N ASP A 6 18.00 -9.55 -0.23
CA ASP A 6 17.53 -10.03 -1.54
C ASP A 6 17.53 -8.90 -2.57
N PHE A 7 17.18 -7.68 -2.14
CA PHE A 7 17.25 -6.51 -2.99
C PHE A 7 18.68 -6.16 -3.38
N ILE A 8 19.63 -6.26 -2.46
CA ILE A 8 21.06 -6.08 -2.74
C ILE A 8 21.56 -7.16 -3.71
N ASP A 9 21.16 -8.42 -3.52
CA ASP A 9 21.48 -9.51 -4.43
C ASP A 9 20.94 -9.21 -5.85
N HIS A 10 19.72 -8.81 -5.97
CA HIS A 10 19.13 -8.40 -7.24
C HIS A 10 19.95 -7.31 -7.92
N MET A 11 20.34 -6.27 -7.18
CA MET A 11 21.18 -5.18 -7.71
C MET A 11 22.53 -5.69 -8.18
N SER A 12 23.19 -6.57 -7.42
CA SER A 12 24.52 -7.08 -7.75
C SER A 12 24.52 -7.95 -9.00
N HIS A 13 23.43 -8.67 -9.28
CA HIS A 13 23.26 -9.52 -10.46
C HIS A 13 22.71 -8.77 -11.68
N HIS A 14 22.23 -7.56 -11.51
CA HIS A 14 21.63 -6.76 -12.57
C HIS A 14 22.65 -5.87 -13.27
N HIS A 15 23.74 -6.48 -13.79
CA HIS A 15 24.83 -5.80 -14.50
C HIS A 15 25.52 -4.67 -13.71
N SER A 16 25.57 -4.78 -12.40
CA SER A 16 26.28 -3.83 -11.55
C SER A 16 27.80 -4.02 -11.69
N ALA A 17 28.54 -2.90 -11.77
CA ALA A 17 29.98 -2.88 -11.70
C ALA A 17 30.51 -3.07 -10.24
N PHE A 18 29.62 -3.04 -9.26
CA PHE A 18 29.97 -3.11 -7.83
C PHE A 18 29.66 -4.48 -7.25
N SER A 19 30.51 -4.93 -6.32
CA SER A 19 30.27 -6.16 -5.58
C SER A 19 29.12 -5.99 -4.60
N LYS A 20 28.47 -7.10 -4.24
CA LYS A 20 27.39 -7.14 -3.23
C LYS A 20 27.78 -6.40 -1.95
N GLY A 21 28.99 -6.62 -1.42
CA GLY A 21 29.45 -5.97 -0.20
C GLY A 21 29.59 -4.44 -0.30
N VAL A 22 30.03 -3.96 -1.44
CA VAL A 22 30.10 -2.50 -1.71
C VAL A 22 28.70 -1.90 -1.78
N ILE A 23 27.78 -2.53 -2.50
CA ILE A 23 26.38 -2.08 -2.62
C ILE A 23 25.74 -2.03 -1.23
N GLN A 24 25.90 -3.09 -0.44
CA GLN A 24 25.37 -3.18 0.91
C GLN A 24 25.90 -2.07 1.81
N GLY A 25 27.22 -1.84 1.79
CA GLY A 25 27.83 -0.77 2.57
C GLY A 25 27.31 0.60 2.22
N VAL A 26 27.29 0.94 0.95
CA VAL A 26 26.82 2.26 0.47
C VAL A 26 25.33 2.47 0.79
N LEU A 27 24.48 1.47 0.59
CA LEU A 27 23.05 1.59 0.91
C LEU A 27 22.80 1.70 2.41
N THR A 28 23.56 0.98 3.23
CA THR A 28 23.47 1.08 4.69
C THR A 28 23.86 2.47 5.17
N ASP A 29 24.94 3.02 4.66
CA ASP A 29 25.38 4.38 4.97
C ASP A 29 24.36 5.41 4.51
N MET A 30 23.78 5.22 3.32
CA MET A 30 22.71 6.09 2.80
C MET A 30 21.50 6.12 3.75
N LEU A 31 21.04 4.96 4.21
CA LEU A 31 19.88 4.87 5.11
C LEU A 31 20.17 5.51 6.46
N SER A 32 21.37 5.32 7.00
CA SER A 32 21.79 5.92 8.26
C SER A 32 21.86 7.45 8.17
N CYS A 33 22.48 7.97 7.13
CA CYS A 33 22.58 9.42 6.90
C CYS A 33 21.21 10.05 6.61
N LEU A 34 20.34 9.33 5.90
CA LEU A 34 18.97 9.79 5.66
C LEU A 34 18.22 9.94 6.99
N GLN A 35 18.30 8.93 7.86
CA GLN A 35 17.66 8.98 9.18
C GLN A 35 18.18 10.13 10.01
N GLU A 36 19.48 10.34 10.08
CA GLU A 36 20.10 11.46 10.81
C GLU A 36 19.56 12.80 10.31
N LEU A 37 19.57 13.02 9.01
CA LEU A 37 19.17 14.31 8.43
C LEU A 37 17.67 14.60 8.60
N VAL A 38 16.80 13.60 8.45
CA VAL A 38 15.36 13.81 8.63
C VAL A 38 15.00 14.02 10.10
N LEU A 39 15.70 13.36 11.04
CA LEU A 39 15.53 13.59 12.47
C LEU A 39 16.02 14.97 12.89
N ASP A 40 17.01 15.51 12.20
CA ASP A 40 17.47 16.90 12.37
C ASP A 40 16.52 17.95 11.74
N GLY A 41 15.36 17.50 11.28
CA GLY A 41 14.31 18.36 10.69
C GLY A 41 14.58 18.79 9.25
N LYS A 42 15.55 18.19 8.59
CA LYS A 42 15.87 18.49 7.19
C LYS A 42 15.05 17.63 6.23
N SER A 43 14.76 18.17 5.07
CA SER A 43 14.17 17.41 3.97
C SER A 43 15.28 16.96 3.01
N VAL A 44 15.29 15.68 2.69
CA VAL A 44 16.32 15.07 1.84
C VAL A 44 15.69 14.60 0.53
N ARG A 45 16.23 15.07 -0.59
CA ARG A 45 15.84 14.60 -1.91
C ARG A 45 16.79 13.53 -2.38
N ILE A 46 16.24 12.33 -2.62
CA ILE A 46 17.01 11.22 -3.18
C ILE A 46 16.67 11.09 -4.65
N GLY A 47 17.54 11.65 -5.49
CA GLY A 47 17.39 11.61 -6.94
C GLY A 47 15.99 12.03 -7.40
N GLU A 48 15.43 11.24 -8.29
CA GLU A 48 14.05 11.43 -8.77
C GLU A 48 13.00 10.64 -7.94
N LEU A 49 13.46 9.77 -7.03
CA LEU A 49 12.57 8.95 -6.21
C LEU A 49 11.63 9.82 -5.38
N GLY A 50 12.17 10.80 -4.69
CA GLY A 50 11.32 11.67 -3.93
C GLY A 50 12.01 12.49 -2.84
N LEU A 51 11.18 13.18 -2.10
CA LEU A 51 11.55 14.02 -0.98
C LEU A 51 11.15 13.33 0.32
N PHE A 52 12.13 13.09 1.17
CA PHE A 52 11.96 12.50 2.50
C PHE A 52 11.97 13.62 3.55
N SER A 53 11.03 13.57 4.46
CA SER A 53 10.94 14.53 5.57
C SER A 53 10.25 13.89 6.76
N ILE A 54 10.46 14.49 7.95
CA ILE A 54 9.73 14.05 9.14
C ILE A 54 8.41 14.81 9.25
N GLY A 55 7.36 14.10 9.60
CA GLY A 55 6.07 14.65 9.97
C GLY A 55 5.78 14.41 11.44
N MET A 56 4.99 15.28 12.04
CA MET A 56 4.58 15.19 13.43
C MET A 56 3.06 15.14 13.54
N VAL A 57 2.58 14.32 14.46
CA VAL A 57 1.19 14.32 14.88
C VAL A 57 1.12 15.07 16.19
N THR A 58 0.27 16.09 16.27
CA THR A 58 0.15 16.94 17.44
C THR A 58 -1.27 16.97 17.97
N LYS A 59 -1.42 17.18 19.28
CA LYS A 59 -2.69 17.55 19.90
C LYS A 59 -2.82 19.06 19.92
N PRO A 60 -4.01 19.61 19.68
CA PRO A 60 -4.23 21.05 19.80
C PRO A 60 -3.97 21.54 21.22
N ALA A 61 -3.52 22.77 21.36
CA ALA A 61 -3.45 23.52 22.60
C ALA A 61 -4.35 24.76 22.45
N ASP A 62 -4.92 25.22 23.57
CA ASP A 62 -5.85 26.35 23.55
C ASP A 62 -5.16 27.66 23.17
N THR A 63 -3.88 27.79 23.51
CA THR A 63 -3.06 28.95 23.15
C THR A 63 -1.68 28.49 22.62
N ALA A 64 -1.06 29.36 21.80
CA ALA A 64 0.29 29.09 21.29
C ALA A 64 1.36 28.97 22.41
N LYS A 65 1.10 29.58 23.56
CA LYS A 65 2.02 29.53 24.73
C LYS A 65 1.93 28.21 25.48
N GLU A 66 0.80 27.53 25.39
CA GLU A 66 0.55 26.23 26.03
C GLU A 66 1.02 25.07 25.17
N PHE A 67 1.34 25.33 23.90
CA PHE A 67 1.89 24.32 23.02
C PHE A 67 3.32 23.98 23.43
N THR A 68 3.52 22.75 23.84
CA THR A 68 4.82 22.21 24.27
C THR A 68 5.16 20.94 23.52
N ALA A 69 6.37 20.42 23.69
CA ALA A 69 6.78 19.13 23.13
C ALA A 69 5.87 17.97 23.54
N GLN A 70 5.15 18.07 24.65
CA GLN A 70 4.17 17.08 25.10
C GLN A 70 2.92 17.02 24.22
N ASN A 71 2.65 18.06 23.46
CA ASN A 71 1.59 18.09 22.47
C ASN A 71 1.91 17.25 21.22
N VAL A 72 3.19 16.91 21.01
CA VAL A 72 3.61 16.01 19.94
C VAL A 72 3.33 14.58 20.38
N THR A 73 2.39 13.93 19.73
CA THR A 73 1.94 12.57 20.09
C THR A 73 2.58 11.48 19.23
N GLY A 74 3.18 11.84 18.12
CA GLY A 74 3.87 10.90 17.24
C GLY A 74 4.67 11.60 16.17
N VAL A 75 5.59 10.84 15.60
CA VAL A 75 6.38 11.24 14.43
C VAL A 75 6.28 10.16 13.37
N HIS A 76 6.35 10.55 12.12
CA HIS A 76 6.33 9.62 10.99
C HIS A 76 7.20 10.13 9.85
N LEU A 77 7.64 9.21 9.02
CA LEU A 77 8.39 9.53 7.82
C LEU A 77 7.41 9.85 6.68
N ASN A 78 7.57 11.01 6.09
CA ASN A 78 6.87 11.39 4.86
C ASN A 78 7.77 11.14 3.65
N LEU A 79 7.22 10.48 2.66
CA LEU A 79 7.81 10.38 1.32
C LEU A 79 6.86 11.03 0.31
N ARG A 80 7.36 12.05 -0.38
CA ARG A 80 6.69 12.63 -1.53
C ARG A 80 7.42 12.22 -2.80
N ASN A 81 6.87 11.25 -3.50
CA ASN A 81 7.41 10.77 -4.77
C ASN A 81 7.33 11.85 -5.86
N THR A 82 8.35 11.91 -6.72
CA THR A 82 8.50 12.97 -7.71
C THR A 82 8.90 12.42 -9.07
N LYS A 83 8.72 13.25 -10.12
CA LYS A 83 9.18 12.99 -11.49
C LYS A 83 8.81 11.58 -11.99
N ALA A 84 9.80 10.77 -12.35
CA ALA A 84 9.60 9.41 -12.86
C ALA A 84 8.88 8.48 -11.86
N TRP A 85 8.91 8.80 -10.58
CA TRP A 85 8.24 8.07 -9.50
C TRP A 85 6.90 8.69 -9.10
N SER A 86 6.46 9.74 -9.79
CA SER A 86 5.13 10.32 -9.54
C SER A 86 4.03 9.29 -9.82
N ASN A 87 2.90 9.43 -9.11
CA ASN A 87 1.78 8.50 -9.26
C ASN A 87 1.30 8.40 -10.70
N ALA A 88 1.33 9.49 -11.46
CA ALA A 88 0.94 9.51 -12.86
C ALA A 88 1.90 8.69 -13.73
N GLU A 89 3.20 8.82 -13.52
CA GLU A 89 4.20 8.07 -14.28
C GLU A 89 4.20 6.58 -13.91
N LEU A 90 4.11 6.25 -12.63
CA LEU A 90 4.00 4.87 -12.19
C LEU A 90 2.75 4.19 -12.75
N ARG A 91 1.64 4.91 -12.83
CA ARG A 91 0.40 4.39 -13.41
C ARG A 91 0.57 4.00 -14.88
N LYS A 92 1.33 4.78 -15.65
CA LYS A 92 1.60 4.48 -17.06
C LYS A 92 2.45 3.22 -17.24
N MET A 93 3.40 2.97 -16.32
CA MET A 93 4.32 1.83 -16.38
C MET A 93 3.76 0.57 -15.72
N CYS A 94 2.74 0.71 -14.88
CA CYS A 94 2.18 -0.40 -14.12
C CYS A 94 1.40 -1.35 -15.05
N ARG A 95 1.81 -2.62 -15.08
CA ARG A 95 1.02 -3.70 -15.69
C ARG A 95 0.05 -4.21 -14.65
N MET A 96 -1.23 -4.15 -14.97
CA MET A 96 -2.27 -4.72 -14.14
C MET A 96 -2.67 -6.07 -14.72
N GLU A 97 -2.37 -7.14 -14.00
CA GLU A 97 -2.83 -8.49 -14.29
C GLU A 97 -3.80 -8.91 -13.17
N GLU A 98 -4.95 -9.41 -13.57
CA GLU A 98 -5.89 -9.99 -12.60
C GLU A 98 -5.36 -11.37 -12.21
N LEU A 99 -5.19 -11.59 -10.90
CA LEU A 99 -4.74 -12.89 -10.35
C LEU A 99 -5.76 -14.02 -10.55
N ASN A 100 -7.04 -13.67 -10.72
CA ASN A 100 -8.12 -14.59 -11.04
C ASN A 100 -8.89 -14.04 -12.24
N GLU A 101 -9.31 -14.90 -13.13
CA GLU A 101 -10.31 -14.55 -14.14
C GLU A 101 -11.60 -14.12 -13.42
N TYR A 102 -11.66 -12.84 -13.07
CA TYR A 102 -12.94 -12.27 -12.71
C TYR A 102 -13.76 -12.20 -13.99
N ASN A 103 -14.92 -12.86 -13.95
CA ASN A 103 -15.82 -13.09 -15.07
C ASN A 103 -16.15 -11.78 -15.82
N ARG A 104 -15.27 -11.34 -16.71
CA ARG A 104 -15.55 -10.19 -17.60
C ARG A 104 -16.54 -10.55 -18.71
N GLY A 105 -16.87 -11.82 -18.86
CA GLY A 105 -17.78 -12.32 -19.88
C GLY A 105 -19.24 -12.39 -19.46
N GLY A 106 -19.53 -12.12 -18.22
CA GLY A 106 -20.88 -12.00 -17.74
C GLY A 106 -21.44 -10.62 -18.08
N ALA A 107 -21.82 -10.37 -19.31
CA ALA A 107 -23.01 -9.56 -19.50
C ALA A 107 -24.08 -10.24 -18.65
N GLY A 108 -24.41 -9.64 -17.50
CA GLY A 108 -25.31 -10.25 -16.54
C GLY A 108 -26.60 -10.67 -17.21
N GLU A 109 -26.79 -11.98 -17.31
CA GLU A 109 -28.15 -12.43 -17.27
C GLU A 109 -28.72 -11.91 -15.95
N PRO A 110 -29.80 -11.14 -16.01
CA PRO A 110 -30.49 -10.76 -14.80
C PRO A 110 -30.86 -12.06 -14.09
N THR A 111 -30.25 -12.33 -12.95
CA THR A 111 -30.75 -13.36 -12.06
C THR A 111 -32.17 -12.93 -11.72
N ASP A 112 -33.13 -13.68 -12.25
CA ASP A 112 -34.52 -13.53 -11.85
C ASP A 112 -34.57 -13.53 -10.32
N PRO A 113 -35.34 -12.63 -9.71
CA PRO A 113 -35.50 -12.64 -8.28
C PRO A 113 -36.05 -14.01 -7.88
N ILE A 114 -35.33 -14.67 -6.97
CA ILE A 114 -35.77 -15.91 -6.34
C ILE A 114 -37.14 -15.64 -5.75
N THR A 115 -38.19 -16.15 -6.40
CA THR A 115 -39.52 -16.18 -5.82
C THR A 115 -39.43 -17.13 -4.63
N PRO A 116 -39.82 -16.71 -3.43
CA PRO A 116 -39.89 -17.63 -2.31
C PRO A 116 -40.89 -18.73 -2.62
N ASP A 117 -40.45 -19.98 -2.52
CA ASP A 117 -41.28 -21.17 -2.64
C ASP A 117 -42.49 -21.02 -1.72
N THR A 118 -43.66 -21.00 -2.35
CA THR A 118 -44.92 -21.14 -1.64
C THR A 118 -45.02 -22.59 -1.22
N PRO A 119 -45.25 -22.92 0.04
CA PRO A 119 -45.47 -24.30 0.45
C PRO A 119 -46.74 -24.78 -0.23
N SER A 120 -46.61 -25.84 -1.02
CA SER A 120 -47.75 -26.52 -1.60
C SER A 120 -48.53 -27.16 -0.47
N GLU A 121 -49.76 -26.71 -0.29
CA GLU A 121 -50.76 -27.37 0.51
C GLU A 121 -50.98 -28.78 -0.01
N GLY A 122 -50.74 -29.75 0.84
CA GLY A 122 -51.10 -31.11 0.58
C GLY A 122 -52.62 -31.25 0.47
N ASP A 123 -53.05 -31.67 -0.69
CA ASP A 123 -54.41 -32.07 -0.91
C ASP A 123 -54.59 -33.48 -0.29
N ASP A 124 -55.25 -33.50 0.88
CA ASP A 124 -55.75 -34.71 1.54
C ASP A 124 -57.12 -34.98 0.96
N SER A 125 -57.17 -35.81 -0.05
CA SER A 125 -58.40 -36.46 -0.47
C SER A 125 -58.38 -37.92 -0.07
N GLY A 126 -58.80 -38.14 1.16
CA GLY A 126 -59.23 -39.43 1.62
C GLY A 126 -60.54 -39.81 0.95
N GLU A 127 -60.54 -40.88 0.22
CA GLU A 127 -61.77 -41.61 -0.04
C GLU A 127 -61.59 -43.04 0.43
N GLY A 128 -62.36 -43.32 1.47
CA GLY A 128 -62.61 -44.63 1.93
C GLY A 128 -63.50 -45.40 0.97
N ASN A 129 -63.34 -46.68 0.93
CA ASN A 129 -64.49 -47.51 0.83
C ASN A 129 -64.17 -48.96 1.27
N LEU A 130 -64.95 -49.40 2.22
CA LEU A 130 -65.29 -50.78 2.61
C LEU A 130 -64.21 -51.59 3.30
#